data_7f149a3fa1c1b6ee45f22a836e7ee680
#
_entry.id   7f149a3fa1c1b6ee45f22a836e7ee680
#
_cell.length_a   1.000
_cell.length_b   1.000
_cell.length_c   1.000
_cell.angle_alpha   90.00
_cell.angle_beta   90.00
_cell.angle_gamma   90.00
#
_symmetry.space_group_name_H-M   'P 1'
#
loop_
_entity.id
_entity.type
_entity.pdbx_description
1 polymer ?
#
loop_
_entity_poly.entity_id
_entity_poly.type
_entity_poly.pdbx_seq_one_letter_code
_entity_poly.pdbx_strand_id
1 'polypeptide(L)'
;MVGRSLDAHNECSALALMEETPKALRVAVVEDDPRIQQLISAEITDEGHACICFGTAEDFLDEAGSDRFDLLLLDLMLPGMDGLACLKQLQLRAASQPALRVVIVTALNDADKQREALSYGAEAYVLKPDLFEQLPQLLQTRSMV
;
A
#
# COMPACT_ATOMS: atom_id res chain seq x y z
N MET A 1 12.79 -26.05 -27.01
CA MET A 1 12.55 -25.19 -27.17
C MET A 1 12.03 -25.10 -27.22
N VAL A 2 12.38 -25.34 -27.18
CA VAL A 2 12.13 -24.43 -27.23
C VAL A 2 11.64 -24.29 -27.07
N GLY A 3 12.07 -24.57 -26.91
CA GLY A 3 11.73 -23.64 -26.81
C GLY A 3 11.48 -23.62 -26.58
N ARG A 4 11.68 -23.33 -26.16
CA ARG A 4 11.60 -22.72 -26.05
C ARG A 4 11.53 -22.22 -26.04
N SER A 5 11.95 -22.84 -25.92
CA SER A 5 11.99 -21.98 -26.13
C SER A 5 11.91 -21.66 -26.24
N LEU A 6 12.15 -21.69 -25.93
CA LEU A 6 12.12 -20.79 -26.11
C LEU A 6 11.98 -20.43 -26.11
N ASP A 7 12.33 -20.56 -25.88
CA ASP A 7 12.28 -19.73 -26.00
C ASP A 7 12.17 -19.51 -25.83
N ALA A 8 12.66 -19.63 -25.44
CA ALA A 8 12.54 -18.86 -25.35
C ALA A 8 12.51 -18.65 -25.21
N HIS A 9 12.56 -18.79 -25.23
CA HIS A 9 12.52 -18.09 -25.29
C HIS A 9 12.35 -17.59 -25.21
N ASN A 10 12.93 -17.77 -24.60
CA ASN A 10 12.73 -16.92 -24.75
C ASN A 10 12.54 -16.75 -24.62
N GLU A 11 12.83 -16.65 -24.16
CA GLU A 11 12.59 -15.91 -24.08
C GLU A 11 12.58 -15.50 -23.78
N CYS A 12 13.07 -15.80 -23.38
CA CYS A 12 12.98 -14.90 -23.15
C CYS A 12 12.94 -14.55 -22.90
N SER A 13 13.29 -14.50 -22.56
CA SER A 13 13.15 -13.58 -22.33
C SER A 13 12.82 -13.37 -22.18
N ALA A 14 12.83 -13.36 -22.09
CA ALA A 14 12.38 -12.69 -21.84
C ALA A 14 12.12 -12.88 -21.43
N LEU A 15 12.03 -13.11 -21.07
CA LEU A 15 11.72 -12.80 -20.61
C LEU A 15 11.68 -12.63 -20.11
N ALA A 16 11.99 -12.69 -19.96
CA ALA A 16 11.81 -12.12 -19.51
C ALA A 16 11.61 -11.78 -19.40
N LEU A 17 11.51 -11.47 -19.28
CA LEU A 17 11.12 -10.93 -19.21
C LEU A 17 10.37 -10.86 -19.09
N MET A 18 10.08 -10.98 -19.02
CA MET A 18 9.40 -10.88 -18.87
C MET A 18 8.84 -10.71 -18.45
N GLU A 19 8.79 -10.42 -18.52
CA GLU A 19 8.52 -10.41 -18.06
C GLU A 19 8.22 -10.25 -17.10
N GLU A 20 8.27 -9.68 -17.04
CA GLU A 20 8.03 -9.44 -15.84
C GLU A 20 6.69 -9.14 -15.54
N THR A 21 5.84 -9.98 -15.13
CA THR A 21 4.55 -9.64 -14.64
C THR A 21 4.73 -8.90 -13.35
N PRO A 22 4.02 -7.82 -13.14
CA PRO A 22 4.07 -7.12 -11.88
C PRO A 22 3.59 -8.03 -10.77
N LYS A 23 4.30 -8.01 -9.67
CA LYS A 23 3.92 -8.82 -8.54
C LYS A 23 2.63 -8.29 -7.92
N ALA A 24 1.69 -9.18 -7.57
CA ALA A 24 0.50 -8.79 -6.87
C ALA A 24 0.85 -8.34 -5.46
N LEU A 25 0.31 -7.22 -5.04
CA LEU A 25 0.59 -6.67 -3.71
C LEU A 25 -0.47 -7.13 -2.72
N ARG A 26 -0.09 -7.12 -1.46
CA ARG A 26 -1.01 -7.34 -0.35
C ARG A 26 -1.17 -6.01 0.33
N VAL A 27 -2.35 -5.43 0.21
CA VAL A 27 -2.62 -4.06 0.62
C VAL A 27 -3.52 -4.06 1.84
N ALA A 28 -3.13 -3.31 2.87
CA ALA A 28 -3.98 -3.07 4.01
C ALA A 28 -4.56 -1.68 3.89
N VAL A 29 -5.82 -1.52 4.27
CA VAL A 29 -6.49 -0.23 4.27
C VAL A 29 -7.04 0.01 5.65
N VAL A 30 -6.64 1.10 6.29
CA VAL A 30 -7.18 1.49 7.60
C VAL A 30 -8.07 2.69 7.38
N GLU A 31 -9.36 2.46 7.46
CA GLU A 31 -10.39 3.44 7.15
C GLU A 31 -11.63 3.07 7.95
N ASP A 32 -12.22 3.99 8.70
CA ASP A 32 -13.34 3.65 9.56
C ASP A 32 -14.69 3.65 8.85
N ASP A 33 -14.81 4.22 7.66
CA ASP A 33 -16.08 4.25 6.93
C ASP A 33 -16.17 3.01 6.03
N PRO A 34 -17.11 2.09 6.29
CA PRO A 34 -17.19 0.85 5.50
C PRO A 34 -17.51 1.10 4.04
N ARG A 35 -18.18 2.21 3.70
CA ARG A 35 -18.48 2.51 2.30
C ARG A 35 -17.20 2.87 1.55
N ILE A 36 -16.31 3.61 2.20
CA ILE A 36 -15.04 3.97 1.60
C ILE A 36 -14.15 2.74 1.52
N GLN A 37 -14.17 1.89 2.55
CA GLN A 37 -13.43 0.63 2.51
C GLN A 37 -13.83 -0.19 1.29
N GLN A 38 -15.12 -0.30 1.01
CA GLN A 38 -15.60 -1.09 -0.13
C GLN A 38 -15.14 -0.52 -1.46
N LEU A 39 -15.19 0.81 -1.60
CA LEU A 39 -14.77 1.43 -2.84
C LEU A 39 -13.28 1.23 -3.09
N ILE A 40 -12.47 1.41 -2.06
CA ILE A 40 -11.03 1.24 -2.19
C ILE A 40 -10.70 -0.23 -2.46
N SER A 41 -11.33 -1.13 -1.74
CA SER A 41 -11.09 -2.56 -1.89
C SER A 41 -11.45 -3.04 -3.29
N ALA A 42 -12.57 -2.56 -3.84
CA ALA A 42 -12.97 -2.93 -5.18
C ALA A 42 -11.94 -2.50 -6.21
N GLU A 43 -11.41 -1.29 -6.06
CA GLU A 43 -10.42 -0.80 -7.00
C GLU A 43 -9.12 -1.59 -6.91
N ILE A 44 -8.70 -1.90 -5.69
CA ILE A 44 -7.47 -2.65 -5.46
C ILE A 44 -7.59 -4.06 -6.05
N THR A 45 -8.71 -4.73 -5.85
CA THR A 45 -8.90 -6.06 -6.39
C THR A 45 -9.05 -6.03 -7.91
N ASP A 46 -9.67 -4.99 -8.46
CA ASP A 46 -9.76 -4.85 -9.91
C ASP A 46 -8.39 -4.70 -10.55
N GLU A 47 -7.43 -4.13 -9.83
CA GLU A 47 -6.07 -3.99 -10.34
C GLU A 47 -5.25 -5.26 -10.11
N GLY A 48 -5.84 -6.31 -9.57
CA GLY A 48 -5.14 -7.58 -9.43
C GLY A 48 -4.42 -7.79 -8.12
N HIS A 49 -4.73 -6.99 -7.10
CA HIS A 49 -4.05 -7.09 -5.79
C HIS A 49 -5.00 -7.56 -4.72
N ALA A 50 -4.47 -8.03 -3.61
CA ALA A 50 -5.27 -8.45 -2.46
C ALA A 50 -5.46 -7.27 -1.51
N CYS A 51 -6.61 -7.17 -0.87
CA CYS A 51 -6.92 -6.06 0.02
C CYS A 51 -7.58 -6.56 1.28
N ILE A 52 -7.11 -6.10 2.44
CA ILE A 52 -7.76 -6.33 3.72
C ILE A 52 -7.99 -4.98 4.37
N CYS A 53 -9.23 -4.75 4.82
CA CYS A 53 -9.60 -3.49 5.43
C CYS A 53 -9.71 -3.61 6.93
N PHE A 54 -9.29 -2.57 7.63
CA PHE A 54 -9.38 -2.48 9.09
C PHE A 54 -10.11 -1.18 9.43
N GLY A 55 -10.97 -1.24 10.41
CA GLY A 55 -11.72 -0.06 10.83
C GLY A 55 -10.99 0.82 11.83
N THR A 56 -9.93 0.31 12.46
CA THR A 56 -9.15 1.07 13.44
C THR A 56 -7.67 0.79 13.24
N ALA A 57 -6.85 1.73 13.70
CA ALA A 57 -5.41 1.53 13.67
C ALA A 57 -4.98 0.40 14.60
N GLU A 58 -5.67 0.27 15.74
CA GLU A 58 -5.34 -0.78 16.70
C GLU A 58 -5.51 -2.16 16.09
N ASP A 59 -6.60 -2.37 15.35
CA ASP A 59 -6.82 -3.67 14.71
C ASP A 59 -5.74 -3.95 13.68
N PHE A 60 -5.36 -2.93 12.91
CA PHE A 60 -4.29 -3.12 11.94
C PHE A 60 -2.96 -3.46 12.63
N LEU A 61 -2.64 -2.76 13.71
CA LEU A 61 -1.35 -3.01 14.38
C LEU A 61 -1.28 -4.41 14.97
N ASP A 62 -2.41 -4.95 15.44
CA ASP A 62 -2.43 -6.31 15.92
C ASP A 62 -2.13 -7.30 14.80
N GLU A 63 -2.64 -7.03 13.59
CA GLU A 63 -2.40 -7.92 12.46
C GLU A 63 -1.05 -7.67 11.81
N ALA A 64 -0.51 -6.45 11.94
CA ALA A 64 0.76 -6.13 11.32
C ALA A 64 1.90 -6.98 11.88
N GLY A 65 1.72 -7.53 13.08
CA GLY A 65 2.71 -8.41 13.62
C GLY A 65 2.91 -9.68 12.81
N SER A 66 1.97 -10.02 11.95
CA SER A 66 2.13 -11.18 11.09
C SER A 66 2.75 -10.83 9.76
N ASP A 67 3.16 -9.57 9.56
CA ASP A 67 4.04 -9.16 8.50
C ASP A 67 3.57 -9.47 7.12
N ARG A 68 2.36 -9.26 6.82
CA ARG A 68 1.93 -9.69 5.58
C ARG A 68 1.61 -8.67 4.57
N PHE A 69 1.85 -7.41 4.78
CA PHE A 69 1.41 -6.36 3.85
C PHE A 69 2.59 -5.70 3.16
N ASP A 70 2.40 -5.37 1.89
CA ASP A 70 3.37 -4.63 1.10
C ASP A 70 3.09 -3.15 1.09
N LEU A 71 1.81 -2.77 1.21
CA LEU A 71 1.38 -1.39 1.14
C LEU A 71 0.27 -1.17 2.16
N LEU A 72 0.33 -0.06 2.87
CA LEU A 72 -0.71 0.37 3.80
C LEU A 72 -1.26 1.70 3.34
N LEU A 73 -2.58 1.77 3.16
CA LEU A 73 -3.27 3.03 2.95
C LEU A 73 -3.92 3.39 4.28
N LEU A 74 -3.48 4.49 4.87
CA LEU A 74 -3.78 4.82 6.26
C LEU A 74 -4.42 6.19 6.36
N ASP A 75 -5.61 6.27 6.92
CA ASP A 75 -6.25 7.55 7.17
C ASP A 75 -5.68 8.16 8.45
N LEU A 76 -5.56 9.48 8.48
CA LEU A 76 -5.14 10.17 9.69
C LEU A 76 -6.27 10.31 10.69
N MET A 77 -7.52 10.49 10.20
CA MET A 77 -8.63 10.81 11.08
C MET A 77 -9.39 9.55 11.42
N LEU A 78 -8.91 8.85 12.44
CA LEU A 78 -9.48 7.58 12.86
C LEU A 78 -9.97 7.67 14.29
N PRO A 79 -10.99 6.89 14.68
CA PRO A 79 -11.37 6.81 16.07
C PRO A 79 -10.28 6.10 16.87
N GLY A 80 -10.13 6.47 18.13
CA GLY A 80 -9.09 5.87 18.97
C GLY A 80 -7.72 6.38 18.57
N MET A 81 -6.83 5.48 18.25
CA MET A 81 -5.49 5.86 17.82
C MET A 81 -5.57 6.47 16.42
N ASP A 82 -5.08 7.68 16.26
CA ASP A 82 -5.11 8.34 14.95
C ASP A 82 -4.00 7.83 14.04
N GLY A 83 -4.06 8.24 12.78
CA GLY A 83 -3.11 7.73 11.80
C GLY A 83 -1.67 8.12 12.06
N LEU A 84 -1.42 9.32 12.60
CA LEU A 84 -0.04 9.71 12.91
C LEU A 84 0.53 8.87 14.03
N ALA A 85 -0.26 8.58 15.05
CA ALA A 85 0.18 7.71 16.14
C ALA A 85 0.47 6.30 15.61
N CYS A 86 -0.37 5.82 14.72
CA CYS A 86 -0.14 4.52 14.07
C CYS A 86 1.17 4.52 13.29
N LEU A 87 1.41 5.59 12.53
CA LEU A 87 2.62 5.70 11.72
C LEU A 87 3.87 5.72 12.60
N LYS A 88 3.81 6.40 13.73
CA LYS A 88 4.92 6.39 14.66
C LYS A 88 5.21 5.00 15.19
N GLN A 89 4.16 4.23 15.48
CA GLN A 89 4.33 2.86 15.93
C GLN A 89 4.98 2.01 14.84
N LEU A 90 4.58 2.21 13.60
CA LEU A 90 5.15 1.47 12.48
C LEU A 90 6.62 1.84 12.27
N GLN A 91 6.97 3.11 12.47
CA GLN A 91 8.35 3.53 12.35
C GLN A 91 9.22 2.84 13.39
N LEU A 92 8.70 2.67 14.60
CA LEU A 92 9.44 1.96 15.64
C LEU A 92 9.63 0.49 15.29
N ARG A 93 8.77 -0.08 14.43
CA ARG A 93 8.88 -1.46 14.01
C ARG A 93 9.62 -1.61 12.68
N ALA A 94 10.14 -0.52 12.12
CA ALA A 94 10.69 -0.55 10.77
C ALA A 94 11.84 -1.53 10.63
N ALA A 95 12.60 -1.75 11.69
CA ALA A 95 13.72 -2.68 11.64
C ALA A 95 13.25 -4.12 11.36
N SER A 96 12.05 -4.48 11.82
CA SER A 96 11.54 -5.82 11.60
C SER A 96 10.60 -5.90 10.40
N GLN A 97 10.13 -4.77 9.88
CA GLN A 97 9.23 -4.76 8.72
C GLN A 97 9.63 -3.65 7.75
N PRO A 98 10.85 -3.69 7.24
CA PRO A 98 11.36 -2.55 6.44
C PRO A 98 10.70 -2.41 5.08
N ALA A 99 10.02 -3.43 4.60
CA ALA A 99 9.46 -3.39 3.26
C ALA A 99 8.06 -2.81 3.17
N LEU A 100 7.42 -2.49 4.29
CA LEU A 100 6.07 -1.97 4.25
C LEU A 100 6.09 -0.51 3.77
N ARG A 101 5.36 -0.24 2.71
CA ARG A 101 5.18 1.12 2.21
C ARG A 101 3.92 1.70 2.83
N VAL A 102 3.97 2.94 3.29
CA VAL A 102 2.80 3.59 3.92
C VAL A 102 2.43 4.83 3.14
N VAL A 103 1.18 4.91 2.73
CA VAL A 103 0.62 6.09 2.06
C VAL A 103 -0.52 6.60 2.92
N ILE A 104 -0.45 7.87 3.29
CA ILE A 104 -1.53 8.50 4.04
C ILE A 104 -2.63 8.88 3.06
N VAL A 105 -3.88 8.54 3.39
CA VAL A 105 -5.03 8.87 2.58
C VAL A 105 -6.05 9.52 3.49
N THR A 106 -6.30 10.81 3.33
CA THR A 106 -7.12 11.53 4.28
C THR A 106 -7.88 12.66 3.59
N ALA A 107 -8.99 13.08 4.20
CA ALA A 107 -9.70 14.27 3.75
C ALA A 107 -9.03 15.56 4.24
N LEU A 108 -8.06 15.46 5.15
CA LEU A 108 -7.48 16.61 5.80
C LEU A 108 -6.35 17.21 4.97
N ASN A 109 -6.57 18.39 4.43
CA ASN A 109 -5.55 19.09 3.65
C ASN A 109 -4.78 20.02 4.61
N ASP A 110 -3.74 19.51 5.23
CA ASP A 110 -3.00 20.22 6.27
C ASP A 110 -1.51 20.02 6.01
N ALA A 111 -0.82 21.10 5.68
CA ALA A 111 0.59 21.02 5.32
C ALA A 111 1.47 20.58 6.48
N ASP A 112 1.12 20.95 7.70
CA ASP A 112 1.90 20.52 8.86
C ASP A 112 1.76 19.03 9.09
N LYS A 113 0.55 18.49 8.95
CA LYS A 113 0.33 17.06 9.10
C LYS A 113 1.02 16.30 7.99
N GLN A 114 1.03 16.86 6.79
CA GLN A 114 1.72 16.24 5.66
C GLN A 114 3.21 16.14 5.94
N ARG A 115 3.82 17.23 6.39
CA ARG A 115 5.25 17.21 6.71
C ARG A 115 5.54 16.22 7.82
N GLU A 116 4.68 16.17 8.83
CA GLU A 116 4.87 15.28 9.94
C GLU A 116 4.77 13.82 9.49
N ALA A 117 3.78 13.49 8.67
CA ALA A 117 3.62 12.14 8.16
C ALA A 117 4.83 11.70 7.34
N LEU A 118 5.31 12.58 6.46
CA LEU A 118 6.46 12.24 5.65
C LEU A 118 7.70 12.06 6.51
N SER A 119 7.84 12.83 7.59
CA SER A 119 8.99 12.70 8.49
C SER A 119 8.97 11.38 9.26
N TYR A 120 7.78 10.77 9.43
CA TYR A 120 7.68 9.48 10.08
C TYR A 120 7.68 8.33 9.10
N GLY A 121 8.04 8.58 7.85
CA GLY A 121 8.27 7.51 6.89
C GLY A 121 7.17 7.25 5.91
N ALA A 122 6.11 8.07 5.88
CA ALA A 122 5.09 7.90 4.85
C ALA A 122 5.70 8.19 3.48
N GLU A 123 5.36 7.39 2.52
CA GLU A 123 5.86 7.54 1.17
C GLU A 123 5.14 8.67 0.44
N ALA A 124 3.87 8.89 0.75
CA ALA A 124 3.05 9.90 0.10
C ALA A 124 1.90 10.30 1.00
N TYR A 125 1.30 11.45 0.69
CA TYR A 125 0.15 11.97 1.41
C TYR A 125 -0.88 12.33 0.35
N VAL A 126 -2.00 11.62 0.32
CA VAL A 126 -2.98 11.74 -0.73
C VAL A 126 -4.30 12.18 -0.14
N LEU A 127 -4.93 13.17 -0.74
CA LEU A 127 -6.25 13.58 -0.31
C LEU A 127 -7.29 12.62 -0.88
N LYS A 128 -8.32 12.31 -0.08
CA LYS A 128 -9.32 11.31 -0.49
C LYS A 128 -9.93 11.59 -1.86
N PRO A 129 -10.26 12.83 -2.23
CA PRO A 129 -10.83 13.03 -3.57
C PRO A 129 -9.91 12.64 -4.71
N ASP A 130 -8.59 12.62 -4.48
CA ASP A 130 -7.63 12.31 -5.51
C ASP A 130 -7.21 10.84 -5.52
N LEU A 131 -7.68 10.07 -4.55
CA LEU A 131 -7.15 8.73 -4.35
C LEU A 131 -7.35 7.83 -5.55
N PHE A 132 -8.57 7.80 -6.09
CA PHE A 132 -8.86 6.82 -7.15
C PHE A 132 -8.10 7.15 -8.43
N GLU A 133 -7.81 8.40 -8.66
CA GLU A 133 -7.00 8.80 -9.79
C GLU A 133 -5.55 8.36 -9.61
N GLN A 134 -5.04 8.39 -8.40
CA GLN A 134 -3.65 8.06 -8.11
C GLN A 134 -3.43 6.59 -7.78
N LEU A 135 -4.49 5.86 -7.48
CA LEU A 135 -4.37 4.50 -6.96
C LEU A 135 -3.63 3.55 -7.91
N PRO A 136 -3.88 3.56 -9.21
CA PRO A 136 -3.13 2.63 -10.08
C PRO A 136 -1.63 2.83 -9.98
N GLN A 137 -1.19 4.09 -9.84
CA GLN A 137 0.24 4.38 -9.72
C GLN A 137 0.78 3.93 -8.36
N LEU A 138 0.00 4.12 -7.31
CA LEU A 138 0.41 3.70 -5.97
C LEU A 138 0.54 2.18 -5.88
N LEU A 139 -0.23 1.45 -6.66
CA LEU A 139 -0.22 0.00 -6.63
C LEU A 139 0.90 -0.62 -7.44
N GLN A 140 1.67 0.17 -8.17
CA GLN A 140 2.78 -0.39 -8.93
C GLN A 140 3.86 -0.86 -7.98
N THR A 141 4.47 -2.01 -8.28
CA THR A 141 5.61 -2.42 -7.50
C THR A 141 6.77 -1.50 -7.81
N ARG A 142 7.57 -1.14 -6.78
CA ARG A 142 8.67 -0.30 -7.03
C ARG A 142 9.65 -1.00 -7.86
N SER A 143 9.99 -0.37 -8.94
CA SER A 143 11.00 -0.84 -9.78
C SER A 143 12.30 -0.57 -9.15
N MET A 144 13.24 -1.44 -9.29
CA MET A 144 14.47 -1.15 -8.79
C MET A 144 15.22 -0.48 -9.67
N VAL A 145 15.12 0.57 -9.83
CA VAL A 145 15.93 1.20 -10.75
C VAL A 145 17.20 1.60 -10.33
#